data_0b802bec082f06c2e626bbcc37cbba5b
#
_entry.id   0b802bec082f06c2e626bbcc37cbba5b
#
_cell.length_a   1.000
_cell.length_b   1.000
_cell.length_c   1.000
_cell.angle_alpha   90.00
_cell.angle_beta   90.00
_cell.angle_gamma   90.00
#
_symmetry.space_group_name_H-M   'P 1'
#
loop_
_entity.id
_entity.type
_entity.pdbx_description
1 polymer ?
#
loop_
_entity_poly.entity_id
_entity_poly.type
_entity_poly.pdbx_seq_one_letter_code
_entity_poly.pdbx_strand_id
1 'polypeptide(L)'
;MIEKIFYLDTVDPMMFFGVNNSNFTIIKNAFPKLKIIARDTVIKVNGDVAEIQAFQEKLQTVILYAEKFNALPPSTVRDVMDNKSIAPSGTTEEDFILYGINGRVIKARTKTQRLLVDAIQKNDLVFAIGPAGSGKTYTAVAMAVRALKYKEVKRIILCRPAVEAEENLGFLPGDMREKLNPYLQPLYDALQDMIPAKKLEEMYEDNIIQIAPLAYMRGRTLDNAFVILDEAQNATHNQLKMFLTRMGERAKFIVTGDITQIDLSDKSKSGLEKNLPMLSKIKGISVLHFDQKDIIRHRLVKEIVDMFESITAVKKE
;
A
#
# COMPACT_ATOMS: atom_id res chain seq x y z
N MET A 1 21.19 23.43 -36.71
CA MET A 1 21.25 22.50 -35.57
C MET A 1 21.67 23.26 -34.35
N ILE A 2 20.95 23.09 -33.26
CA ILE A 2 21.29 23.69 -31.97
C ILE A 2 21.48 22.59 -30.94
N GLU A 3 22.24 22.90 -29.88
CA GLU A 3 22.38 22.03 -28.72
C GLU A 3 21.53 22.61 -27.58
N LYS A 4 20.76 21.77 -26.89
CA LYS A 4 20.00 22.11 -25.69
C LYS A 4 20.28 21.10 -24.58
N ILE A 5 20.40 21.62 -23.35
CA ILE A 5 20.68 20.81 -22.16
C ILE A 5 19.45 20.83 -21.27
N PHE A 6 19.06 19.67 -20.77
CA PHE A 6 17.98 19.47 -19.81
C PHE A 6 18.56 18.81 -18.55
N TYR A 7 18.01 19.20 -17.39
CA TYR A 7 18.44 18.69 -16.09
C TYR A 7 17.31 17.89 -15.44
N LEU A 8 17.67 16.77 -14.81
CA LEU A 8 16.76 15.92 -14.04
C LEU A 8 16.95 16.21 -12.54
N ASP A 9 16.63 17.44 -12.11
CA ASP A 9 16.91 17.87 -10.74
C ASP A 9 15.88 17.37 -9.72
N THR A 10 14.69 17.01 -10.19
CA THR A 10 13.53 16.68 -9.35
C THR A 10 13.19 15.18 -9.34
N VAL A 11 13.84 14.38 -10.19
CA VAL A 11 13.55 12.97 -10.39
C VAL A 11 14.81 12.12 -10.22
N ASP A 12 14.72 10.99 -9.53
CA ASP A 12 15.82 10.03 -9.44
C ASP A 12 16.23 9.53 -10.84
N PRO A 13 17.49 9.76 -11.28
CA PRO A 13 17.97 9.34 -12.59
C PRO A 13 17.82 7.84 -12.85
N MET A 14 18.01 6.97 -11.84
CA MET A 14 17.86 5.53 -11.99
C MET A 14 16.41 5.16 -12.31
N MET A 15 15.45 5.82 -11.65
CA MET A 15 14.03 5.64 -11.93
C MET A 15 13.68 6.19 -13.33
N PHE A 16 14.20 7.35 -13.69
CA PHE A 16 13.91 8.01 -14.95
C PHE A 16 14.44 7.20 -16.14
N PHE A 17 15.71 6.79 -16.12
CA PHE A 17 16.32 6.01 -17.21
C PHE A 17 15.83 4.56 -17.26
N GLY A 18 15.36 4.03 -16.12
CA GLY A 18 14.88 2.65 -15.98
C GLY A 18 16.02 1.61 -15.94
N VAL A 19 15.67 0.39 -15.61
CA VAL A 19 16.63 -0.73 -15.55
C VAL A 19 17.27 -0.91 -16.94
N ASN A 20 18.60 -0.96 -16.95
CA ASN A 20 19.40 -1.05 -18.20
C ASN A 20 19.07 0.06 -19.22
N ASN A 21 18.74 1.26 -18.77
CA ASN A 21 18.35 2.40 -19.62
C ASN A 21 17.13 2.12 -20.52
N SER A 22 16.22 1.25 -20.10
CA SER A 22 15.05 0.84 -20.90
C SER A 22 14.16 2.02 -21.27
N ASN A 23 13.88 2.94 -20.34
CA ASN A 23 13.09 4.13 -20.60
C ASN A 23 13.81 5.11 -21.53
N PHE A 24 15.11 5.29 -21.30
CA PHE A 24 15.93 6.16 -22.17
C PHE A 24 16.00 5.65 -23.61
N THR A 25 16.08 4.33 -23.80
CA THR A 25 16.04 3.72 -25.12
C THR A 25 14.72 4.00 -25.85
N ILE A 26 13.58 3.94 -25.14
CA ILE A 26 12.26 4.28 -25.72
C ILE A 26 12.23 5.74 -26.14
N ILE A 27 12.67 6.66 -25.27
CA ILE A 27 12.72 8.10 -25.55
C ILE A 27 13.61 8.38 -26.78
N LYS A 28 14.80 7.78 -26.81
CA LYS A 28 15.76 7.97 -27.92
C LYS A 28 15.22 7.46 -29.25
N ASN A 29 14.53 6.31 -29.23
CA ASN A 29 13.94 5.72 -30.44
C ASN A 29 12.76 6.53 -30.98
N ALA A 30 12.05 7.26 -30.12
CA ALA A 30 10.94 8.13 -30.53
C ALA A 30 11.42 9.39 -31.28
N PHE A 31 12.71 9.76 -31.15
CA PHE A 31 13.29 10.94 -31.79
C PHE A 31 14.55 10.59 -32.59
N PRO A 32 14.41 9.83 -33.70
CA PRO A 32 15.57 9.36 -34.46
C PRO A 32 16.39 10.46 -35.16
N LYS A 33 15.80 11.64 -35.32
CA LYS A 33 16.47 12.81 -35.90
C LYS A 33 17.29 13.62 -34.90
N LEU A 34 17.15 13.33 -33.59
CA LEU A 34 17.89 13.99 -32.54
C LEU A 34 19.08 13.13 -32.09
N LYS A 35 20.22 13.79 -31.85
CA LYS A 35 21.33 13.17 -31.14
C LYS A 35 21.16 13.42 -29.65
N ILE A 36 20.72 12.36 -28.93
CA ILE A 36 20.42 12.44 -27.51
C ILE A 36 21.48 11.68 -26.73
N ILE A 37 22.10 12.34 -25.75
CA ILE A 37 23.13 11.77 -24.87
C ILE A 37 22.72 12.11 -23.42
N ALA A 38 22.69 11.10 -22.55
CA ALA A 38 22.42 11.29 -21.13
C ALA A 38 23.62 10.85 -20.30
N ARG A 39 23.94 11.63 -19.27
CA ARG A 39 24.92 11.29 -18.22
C ARG A 39 24.44 11.83 -16.89
N ASP A 40 24.35 10.96 -15.89
CA ASP A 40 23.85 11.28 -14.56
C ASP A 40 22.48 11.99 -14.61
N THR A 41 22.41 13.26 -14.22
CA THR A 41 21.18 14.08 -14.22
C THR A 41 21.05 14.94 -15.49
N VAL A 42 21.97 14.84 -16.44
CA VAL A 42 22.05 15.74 -17.61
C VAL A 42 21.68 15.03 -18.89
N ILE A 43 20.72 15.58 -19.63
CA ILE A 43 20.36 15.13 -20.99
C ILE A 43 20.75 16.23 -21.98
N LYS A 44 21.68 15.93 -22.89
CA LYS A 44 22.08 16.80 -23.99
C LYS A 44 21.42 16.35 -25.29
N VAL A 45 20.79 17.31 -25.95
CA VAL A 45 20.05 17.05 -27.20
C VAL A 45 20.56 18.00 -28.28
N ASN A 46 20.92 17.45 -29.43
CA ASN A 46 21.37 18.20 -30.59
C ASN A 46 20.52 17.83 -31.81
N GLY A 47 20.01 18.86 -32.51
CA GLY A 47 19.17 18.65 -33.68
C GLY A 47 18.50 19.93 -34.20
N ASP A 48 17.39 19.76 -34.90
CA ASP A 48 16.55 20.85 -35.40
C ASP A 48 15.71 21.47 -34.26
N VAL A 49 15.43 22.79 -34.36
CA VAL A 49 14.70 23.54 -33.33
C VAL A 49 13.32 22.96 -33.05
N ALA A 50 12.57 22.62 -34.12
CA ALA A 50 11.23 22.09 -33.99
C ALA A 50 11.21 20.70 -33.33
N GLU A 51 12.15 19.82 -33.69
CA GLU A 51 12.32 18.49 -33.10
C GLU A 51 12.73 18.58 -31.62
N ILE A 52 13.61 19.53 -31.25
CA ILE A 52 14.02 19.75 -29.86
C ILE A 52 12.84 20.29 -29.02
N GLN A 53 11.97 21.12 -29.59
CA GLN A 53 10.78 21.61 -28.90
C GLN A 53 9.78 20.49 -28.63
N ALA A 54 9.50 19.66 -29.64
CA ALA A 54 8.64 18.47 -29.45
C ALA A 54 9.21 17.49 -28.42
N PHE A 55 10.54 17.29 -28.44
CA PHE A 55 11.23 16.50 -27.41
C PHE A 55 11.03 17.10 -26.02
N GLN A 56 11.21 18.42 -25.87
CA GLN A 56 11.05 19.11 -24.58
C GLN A 56 9.64 18.92 -24.00
N GLU A 57 8.60 19.10 -24.80
CA GLU A 57 7.21 18.91 -24.36
C GLU A 57 6.97 17.51 -23.82
N LYS A 58 7.41 16.48 -24.56
CA LYS A 58 7.29 15.09 -24.13
C LYS A 58 8.15 14.76 -22.92
N LEU A 59 9.38 15.31 -22.86
CA LEU A 59 10.27 15.14 -21.72
C LEU A 59 9.65 15.73 -20.45
N GLN A 60 9.09 16.94 -20.51
CA GLN A 60 8.39 17.56 -19.39
C GLN A 60 7.22 16.71 -18.92
N THR A 61 6.42 16.16 -19.82
CA THR A 61 5.31 15.28 -19.51
C THR A 61 5.77 14.03 -18.76
N VAL A 62 6.87 13.41 -19.20
CA VAL A 62 7.47 12.24 -18.54
C VAL A 62 8.00 12.60 -17.15
N ILE A 63 8.67 13.75 -17.01
CA ILE A 63 9.19 14.24 -15.71
C ILE A 63 8.04 14.49 -14.74
N LEU A 64 7.00 15.23 -15.14
CA LEU A 64 5.82 15.49 -14.31
C LEU A 64 5.12 14.20 -13.87
N TYR A 65 5.04 13.21 -14.76
CA TYR A 65 4.49 11.90 -14.40
C TYR A 65 5.37 11.20 -13.36
N ALA A 66 6.68 11.18 -13.57
CA ALA A 66 7.63 10.56 -12.66
C ALA A 66 7.61 11.22 -11.27
N GLU A 67 7.50 12.55 -11.21
CA GLU A 67 7.34 13.32 -9.97
C GLU A 67 6.01 12.96 -9.27
N LYS A 68 4.89 13.03 -10.02
CA LYS A 68 3.54 12.80 -9.48
C LYS A 68 3.38 11.39 -8.90
N PHE A 69 3.94 10.38 -9.55
CA PHE A 69 3.71 8.97 -9.20
C PHE A 69 4.92 8.29 -8.55
N ASN A 70 6.05 9.00 -8.43
CA ASN A 70 7.33 8.47 -7.95
C ASN A 70 7.69 7.10 -8.58
N ALA A 71 7.35 6.96 -9.86
CA ALA A 71 7.57 5.77 -10.68
C ALA A 71 7.44 6.13 -12.17
N LEU A 72 8.22 5.45 -13.03
CA LEU A 72 8.15 5.63 -14.47
C LEU A 72 8.22 4.28 -15.20
N PRO A 73 7.07 3.59 -15.36
CA PRO A 73 7.02 2.35 -16.12
C PRO A 73 7.34 2.55 -17.61
N PRO A 74 8.02 1.61 -18.27
CA PRO A 74 8.30 1.70 -19.71
C PRO A 74 7.05 1.84 -20.60
N SER A 75 5.92 1.29 -20.18
CA SER A 75 4.63 1.46 -20.86
C SER A 75 4.18 2.93 -20.89
N THR A 76 4.28 3.62 -19.77
CA THR A 76 3.94 5.05 -19.68
C THR A 76 4.83 5.90 -20.58
N VAL A 77 6.14 5.61 -20.61
CA VAL A 77 7.06 6.33 -21.51
C VAL A 77 6.64 6.12 -22.97
N ARG A 78 6.29 4.89 -23.38
CA ARG A 78 5.78 4.63 -24.74
C ARG A 78 4.49 5.41 -25.03
N ASP A 79 3.52 5.39 -24.10
CA ASP A 79 2.25 6.08 -24.29
C ASP A 79 2.43 7.59 -24.45
N VAL A 80 3.35 8.22 -23.68
CA VAL A 80 3.74 9.62 -23.86
C VAL A 80 4.37 9.85 -25.24
N MET A 81 5.31 8.98 -25.65
CA MET A 81 5.97 9.11 -26.93
C MET A 81 4.99 8.93 -28.11
N ASP A 82 3.99 8.07 -27.96
CA ASP A 82 2.95 7.79 -28.96
C ASP A 82 1.77 8.80 -28.92
N ASN A 83 1.81 9.84 -28.10
CA ASN A 83 0.68 10.79 -27.88
C ASN A 83 -0.61 10.14 -27.39
N LYS A 84 -0.51 9.02 -26.68
CA LYS A 84 -1.65 8.37 -26.05
C LYS A 84 -1.95 9.01 -24.69
N SER A 85 -3.18 8.84 -24.21
CA SER A 85 -3.57 9.28 -22.86
C SER A 85 -2.70 8.57 -21.81
N ILE A 86 -2.12 9.34 -20.89
CA ILE A 86 -1.16 8.88 -19.89
C ILE A 86 -1.87 8.26 -18.66
N ALA A 87 -3.18 8.19 -18.65
CA ALA A 87 -3.88 7.50 -17.58
C ALA A 87 -3.45 6.02 -17.55
N PRO A 88 -3.09 5.46 -16.39
CA PRO A 88 -2.81 4.03 -16.29
C PRO A 88 -3.95 3.25 -16.93
N SER A 89 -3.65 2.39 -17.91
CA SER A 89 -4.65 1.71 -18.73
C SER A 89 -5.77 1.09 -17.87
N GLY A 90 -6.99 1.60 -18.00
CA GLY A 90 -8.17 1.12 -17.25
C GLY A 90 -8.22 1.53 -15.77
N THR A 91 -7.51 2.59 -15.36
CA THR A 91 -7.54 3.13 -13.99
C THR A 91 -7.83 4.63 -14.07
N THR A 92 -8.85 5.12 -13.37
CA THR A 92 -9.02 6.56 -13.16
C THR A 92 -7.91 7.06 -12.24
N GLU A 93 -7.52 8.33 -12.33
CA GLU A 93 -6.53 8.92 -11.41
C GLU A 93 -6.95 8.74 -9.94
N GLU A 94 -8.26 8.76 -9.68
CA GLU A 94 -8.85 8.57 -8.35
C GLU A 94 -8.66 7.16 -7.78
N ASP A 95 -8.49 6.14 -8.64
CA ASP A 95 -8.31 4.76 -8.21
C ASP A 95 -6.85 4.40 -7.92
N PHE A 96 -5.91 5.14 -8.47
CA PHE A 96 -4.49 4.82 -8.38
C PHE A 96 -3.95 5.03 -6.95
N ILE A 97 -3.23 4.04 -6.41
CA ILE A 97 -2.56 4.14 -5.12
C ILE A 97 -1.05 4.24 -5.31
N LEU A 98 -0.43 3.25 -5.93
CA LEU A 98 1.01 3.23 -6.22
C LEU A 98 1.36 2.22 -7.32
N TYR A 99 2.60 2.28 -7.80
CA TYR A 99 3.20 1.20 -8.58
C TYR A 99 3.91 0.22 -7.66
N GLY A 100 3.54 -1.05 -7.75
CA GLY A 100 4.22 -2.18 -7.11
C GLY A 100 5.42 -2.67 -7.92
N ILE A 101 5.84 -3.90 -7.65
CA ILE A 101 6.96 -4.53 -8.37
C ILE A 101 6.63 -4.66 -9.87
N ASN A 102 7.68 -4.61 -10.71
CA ASN A 102 7.58 -4.72 -12.18
C ASN A 102 6.58 -3.74 -12.82
N GLY A 103 6.31 -2.59 -12.19
CA GLY A 103 5.37 -1.60 -12.70
C GLY A 103 3.89 -1.98 -12.60
N ARG A 104 3.56 -3.01 -11.81
CA ARG A 104 2.16 -3.40 -11.55
C ARG A 104 1.40 -2.27 -10.89
N VAL A 105 0.29 -1.86 -11.48
CA VAL A 105 -0.58 -0.83 -10.91
C VAL A 105 -1.36 -1.41 -9.72
N ILE A 106 -1.19 -0.79 -8.56
CA ILE A 106 -1.98 -1.07 -7.36
C ILE A 106 -3.01 0.05 -7.21
N LYS A 107 -4.28 -0.35 -7.20
CA LYS A 107 -5.41 0.57 -7.24
C LYS A 107 -6.56 0.13 -6.33
N ALA A 108 -7.39 1.06 -5.92
CA ALA A 108 -8.67 0.79 -5.31
C ALA A 108 -9.60 0.12 -6.34
N ARG A 109 -10.11 -1.06 -6.01
CA ARG A 109 -10.95 -1.88 -6.91
C ARG A 109 -12.44 -1.71 -6.66
N THR A 110 -12.81 -1.29 -5.44
CA THR A 110 -14.21 -1.06 -5.06
C THR A 110 -14.41 0.38 -4.61
N LYS A 111 -15.68 0.81 -4.58
CA LYS A 111 -16.04 2.16 -4.09
C LYS A 111 -15.58 2.36 -2.64
N THR A 112 -15.76 1.35 -1.80
CA THR A 112 -15.38 1.43 -0.39
C THR A 112 -13.87 1.49 -0.21
N GLN A 113 -13.07 0.81 -1.06
CA GLN A 113 -11.61 0.96 -1.05
C GLN A 113 -11.19 2.39 -1.46
N ARG A 114 -11.87 3.06 -2.40
CA ARG A 114 -11.63 4.48 -2.72
C ARG A 114 -11.90 5.37 -1.51
N LEU A 115 -13.06 5.17 -0.86
CA LEU A 115 -13.40 5.90 0.36
C LEU A 115 -12.36 5.67 1.48
N LEU A 116 -11.78 4.45 1.56
CA LEU A 116 -10.70 4.16 2.51
C LEU A 116 -9.44 4.97 2.17
N VAL A 117 -9.05 5.02 0.91
CA VAL A 117 -7.92 5.85 0.45
C VAL A 117 -8.12 7.31 0.82
N ASP A 118 -9.29 7.86 0.52
CA ASP A 118 -9.64 9.25 0.84
C ASP A 118 -9.66 9.52 2.36
N ALA A 119 -10.22 8.59 3.12
CA ALA A 119 -10.28 8.72 4.59
C ALA A 119 -8.88 8.71 5.21
N ILE A 120 -7.97 7.84 4.75
CA ILE A 120 -6.59 7.78 5.20
C ILE A 120 -5.83 9.08 4.91
N GLN A 121 -6.08 9.71 3.77
CA GLN A 121 -5.45 10.99 3.44
C GLN A 121 -5.90 12.13 4.37
N LYS A 122 -7.18 12.12 4.76
CA LYS A 122 -7.82 13.23 5.49
C LYS A 122 -7.80 13.09 7.01
N ASN A 123 -7.54 11.89 7.54
CA ASN A 123 -7.63 11.61 8.98
C ASN A 123 -6.35 10.95 9.48
N ASP A 124 -6.09 11.10 10.78
CA ASP A 124 -4.93 10.50 11.44
C ASP A 124 -5.23 9.08 11.95
N LEU A 125 -6.51 8.78 12.24
CA LEU A 125 -6.96 7.46 12.66
C LEU A 125 -8.16 7.02 11.82
N VAL A 126 -8.04 5.86 11.18
CA VAL A 126 -9.10 5.27 10.35
C VAL A 126 -9.37 3.82 10.76
N PHE A 127 -10.64 3.50 10.94
CA PHE A 127 -11.11 2.13 11.12
C PHE A 127 -11.73 1.62 9.81
N ALA A 128 -11.23 0.49 9.32
CA ALA A 128 -11.76 -0.22 8.15
C ALA A 128 -12.33 -1.57 8.60
N ILE A 129 -13.64 -1.65 8.71
CA ILE A 129 -14.35 -2.78 9.32
C ILE A 129 -15.18 -3.50 8.26
N GLY A 130 -15.18 -4.83 8.27
CA GLY A 130 -16.02 -5.63 7.38
C GLY A 130 -15.41 -6.97 7.02
N PRO A 131 -16.03 -7.73 6.08
CA PRO A 131 -15.72 -9.14 5.85
C PRO A 131 -14.31 -9.35 5.28
N ALA A 132 -13.77 -10.54 5.56
CA ALA A 132 -12.50 -10.99 4.98
C ALA A 132 -12.57 -11.02 3.44
N GLY A 133 -11.44 -10.71 2.78
CA GLY A 133 -11.36 -10.67 1.31
C GLY A 133 -11.87 -9.38 0.66
N SER A 134 -12.29 -8.37 1.43
CA SER A 134 -12.67 -7.04 0.92
C SER A 134 -11.47 -6.12 0.63
N GLY A 135 -10.24 -6.57 0.92
CA GLY A 135 -9.00 -5.86 0.63
C GLY A 135 -8.64 -4.72 1.59
N LYS A 136 -9.23 -4.69 2.80
CA LYS A 136 -8.94 -3.69 3.84
C LYS A 136 -7.46 -3.58 4.14
N THR A 137 -6.87 -4.68 4.57
CA THR A 137 -5.46 -4.78 4.96
C THR A 137 -4.54 -4.47 3.80
N TYR A 138 -4.80 -5.03 2.62
CA TYR A 138 -4.01 -4.78 1.42
C TYR A 138 -4.02 -3.30 1.01
N THR A 139 -5.19 -2.66 1.03
CA THR A 139 -5.31 -1.22 0.72
C THR A 139 -4.61 -0.37 1.78
N ALA A 140 -4.71 -0.71 3.06
CA ALA A 140 -4.01 -0.02 4.14
C ALA A 140 -2.48 -0.13 3.98
N VAL A 141 -1.95 -1.33 3.67
CA VAL A 141 -0.52 -1.54 3.39
C VAL A 141 -0.08 -0.76 2.15
N ALA A 142 -0.89 -0.73 1.09
CA ALA A 142 -0.58 0.05 -0.10
C ALA A 142 -0.47 1.55 0.22
N MET A 143 -1.36 2.08 1.04
CA MET A 143 -1.30 3.48 1.49
C MET A 143 -0.08 3.74 2.38
N ALA A 144 0.31 2.80 3.24
CA ALA A 144 1.52 2.91 4.05
C ALA A 144 2.79 2.97 3.18
N VAL A 145 2.91 2.07 2.19
CA VAL A 145 4.03 2.07 1.25
C VAL A 145 4.06 3.35 0.43
N ARG A 146 2.89 3.85 -0.01
CA ARG A 146 2.78 5.15 -0.69
C ARG A 146 3.31 6.27 0.20
N ALA A 147 2.82 6.40 1.43
CA ALA A 147 3.23 7.43 2.37
C ALA A 147 4.76 7.39 2.66
N LEU A 148 5.34 6.18 2.73
CA LEU A 148 6.79 6.01 2.88
C LEU A 148 7.55 6.47 1.62
N LYS A 149 7.08 6.08 0.41
CA LYS A 149 7.68 6.48 -0.87
C LYS A 149 7.65 8.01 -1.07
N TYR A 150 6.56 8.66 -0.66
CA TYR A 150 6.42 10.13 -0.73
C TYR A 150 7.04 10.87 0.47
N LYS A 151 7.73 10.13 1.37
CA LYS A 151 8.38 10.71 2.57
C LYS A 151 7.42 11.45 3.53
N GLU A 152 6.12 11.12 3.47
CA GLU A 152 5.12 11.60 4.41
C GLU A 152 5.33 11.01 5.81
N VAL A 153 5.88 9.79 5.88
CA VAL A 153 6.28 9.10 7.10
C VAL A 153 7.70 8.55 6.95
N LYS A 154 8.35 8.29 8.08
CA LYS A 154 9.71 7.73 8.12
C LYS A 154 9.74 6.21 8.24
N ARG A 155 8.66 5.59 8.72
CA ARG A 155 8.59 4.16 8.99
C ARG A 155 7.18 3.62 8.87
N ILE A 156 7.08 2.31 8.59
CA ILE A 156 5.83 1.55 8.58
C ILE A 156 5.90 0.54 9.73
N ILE A 157 4.84 0.46 10.52
CA ILE A 157 4.72 -0.50 11.60
C ILE A 157 3.43 -1.28 11.40
N LEU A 158 3.56 -2.58 11.20
CA LEU A 158 2.44 -3.50 11.02
C LEU A 158 2.35 -4.38 12.25
N CYS A 159 1.18 -4.44 12.85
CA CYS A 159 0.97 -5.30 14.01
C CYS A 159 -0.35 -6.05 13.94
N ARG A 160 -0.39 -7.18 14.62
CA ARG A 160 -1.54 -8.06 14.70
C ARG A 160 -1.65 -8.60 16.14
N PRO A 161 -2.87 -8.77 16.70
CA PRO A 161 -3.03 -9.49 17.94
C PRO A 161 -2.55 -10.94 17.76
N ALA A 162 -1.77 -11.43 18.70
CA ALA A 162 -1.45 -12.84 18.76
C ALA A 162 -2.62 -13.53 19.47
N VAL A 163 -3.45 -14.25 18.72
CA VAL A 163 -4.49 -15.15 19.26
C VAL A 163 -4.06 -16.56 18.96
N GLU A 164 -4.18 -17.42 19.95
CA GLU A 164 -4.11 -18.86 19.73
C GLU A 164 -5.43 -19.27 19.04
N ALA A 165 -5.42 -19.29 17.70
CA ALA A 165 -6.44 -20.04 16.98
C ALA A 165 -6.29 -21.53 17.37
N GLU A 166 -7.30 -22.34 17.28
CA GLU A 166 -7.47 -23.77 17.68
C GLU A 166 -6.18 -24.63 17.84
N GLU A 167 -5.04 -24.18 17.33
CA GLU A 167 -3.70 -24.75 17.53
C GLU A 167 -2.93 -23.97 18.59
N ASN A 168 -2.68 -24.60 19.73
CA ASN A 168 -1.87 -23.99 20.81
C ASN A 168 -0.45 -23.68 20.30
N LEU A 169 -0.08 -22.41 20.26
CA LEU A 169 1.26 -21.90 19.92
C LEU A 169 2.38 -22.64 20.71
N GLY A 170 2.03 -23.20 21.89
CA GLY A 170 2.95 -24.00 22.70
C GLY A 170 3.49 -25.26 22.02
N PHE A 171 2.78 -25.85 21.06
CA PHE A 171 3.17 -27.08 20.35
C PHE A 171 4.01 -26.84 19.09
N LEU A 172 4.11 -25.60 18.59
CA LEU A 172 4.97 -25.31 17.44
C LEU A 172 6.43 -25.28 17.86
N PRO A 173 7.34 -25.94 17.12
CA PRO A 173 8.79 -25.85 17.37
C PRO A 173 9.30 -24.45 17.04
N GLY A 174 10.40 -24.04 17.70
CA GLY A 174 11.06 -22.77 17.43
C GLY A 174 10.87 -21.70 18.52
N ASP A 175 11.50 -20.58 18.33
CA ASP A 175 11.38 -19.42 19.21
C ASP A 175 10.02 -18.71 19.05
N MET A 176 9.74 -17.72 19.91
CA MET A 176 8.46 -17.00 19.88
C MET A 176 8.25 -16.24 18.55
N ARG A 177 9.31 -15.80 17.87
CA ARG A 177 9.24 -15.14 16.56
C ARG A 177 8.84 -16.13 15.48
N GLU A 178 9.49 -17.28 15.44
CA GLU A 178 9.20 -18.34 14.48
C GLU A 178 7.75 -18.83 14.59
N LYS A 179 7.24 -18.95 15.82
CA LYS A 179 5.84 -19.34 16.08
C LYS A 179 4.82 -18.30 15.62
N LEU A 180 5.17 -17.02 15.63
CA LEU A 180 4.28 -15.92 15.24
C LEU A 180 4.34 -15.60 13.76
N ASN A 181 5.40 -15.99 13.04
CA ASN A 181 5.58 -15.70 11.62
C ASN A 181 4.40 -16.13 10.74
N PRO A 182 3.79 -17.32 10.89
CA PRO A 182 2.63 -17.71 10.07
C PRO A 182 1.46 -16.73 10.16
N TYR A 183 1.21 -16.17 11.33
CA TYR A 183 0.12 -15.21 11.55
C TYR A 183 0.40 -13.83 10.93
N LEU A 184 1.66 -13.52 10.69
CA LEU A 184 2.10 -12.25 10.10
C LEU A 184 2.32 -12.37 8.58
N GLN A 185 2.30 -13.58 8.02
CA GLN A 185 2.56 -13.85 6.61
C GLN A 185 1.73 -12.99 5.65
N PRO A 186 0.41 -12.77 5.84
CA PRO A 186 -0.37 -11.93 4.94
C PRO A 186 0.12 -10.48 4.84
N LEU A 187 0.77 -9.98 5.90
CA LEU A 187 1.36 -8.64 5.89
C LEU A 187 2.68 -8.62 5.09
N TYR A 188 3.48 -9.68 5.21
CA TYR A 188 4.69 -9.87 4.40
C TYR A 188 4.34 -9.96 2.91
N ASP A 189 3.35 -10.78 2.56
CA ASP A 189 2.90 -10.99 1.19
C ASP A 189 2.42 -9.67 0.54
N ALA A 190 1.65 -8.87 1.29
CA ALA A 190 1.20 -7.58 0.81
C ALA A 190 2.38 -6.61 0.53
N LEU A 191 3.39 -6.58 1.40
CA LEU A 191 4.59 -5.74 1.18
C LEU A 191 5.42 -6.23 -0.01
N GLN A 192 5.54 -7.54 -0.20
CA GLN A 192 6.28 -8.15 -1.31
C GLN A 192 5.65 -7.83 -2.68
N ASP A 193 4.36 -7.62 -2.77
CA ASP A 193 3.70 -7.14 -4.01
C ASP A 193 4.11 -5.70 -4.38
N MET A 194 4.60 -4.91 -3.42
CA MET A 194 4.77 -3.45 -3.52
C MET A 194 6.21 -3.00 -3.51
N ILE A 195 7.09 -3.78 -2.87
CA ILE A 195 8.50 -3.44 -2.65
C ILE A 195 9.36 -4.62 -3.13
N PRO A 196 10.40 -4.40 -3.96
CA PRO A 196 11.33 -5.44 -4.37
C PRO A 196 11.97 -6.13 -3.16
N ALA A 197 12.14 -7.46 -3.22
CA ALA A 197 12.56 -8.29 -2.08
C ALA A 197 13.86 -7.77 -1.42
N LYS A 198 14.90 -7.47 -2.21
CA LYS A 198 16.16 -6.93 -1.69
C LYS A 198 15.97 -5.63 -0.91
N LYS A 199 15.18 -4.69 -1.45
CA LYS A 199 14.90 -3.41 -0.80
C LYS A 199 14.05 -3.59 0.46
N LEU A 200 13.14 -4.56 0.44
CA LEU A 200 12.31 -4.88 1.60
C LEU A 200 13.15 -5.44 2.75
N GLU A 201 14.13 -6.29 2.44
CA GLU A 201 15.12 -6.82 3.39
C GLU A 201 15.94 -5.70 4.04
N GLU A 202 16.53 -4.81 3.24
CA GLU A 202 17.25 -3.62 3.72
C GLU A 202 16.36 -2.75 4.64
N MET A 203 15.07 -2.56 4.27
CA MET A 203 14.14 -1.79 5.10
C MET A 203 13.78 -2.47 6.43
N TYR A 204 13.83 -3.80 6.52
CA TYR A 204 13.66 -4.52 7.78
C TYR A 204 14.90 -4.37 8.67
N GLU A 205 16.12 -4.50 8.11
CA GLU A 205 17.37 -4.34 8.81
C GLU A 205 17.52 -2.92 9.39
N ASP A 206 17.16 -1.90 8.60
CA ASP A 206 17.19 -0.50 9.01
C ASP A 206 16.02 -0.10 9.94
N ASN A 207 15.11 -1.04 10.27
CA ASN A 207 13.91 -0.78 11.06
C ASN A 207 12.96 0.29 10.45
N ILE A 208 13.05 0.51 9.15
CA ILE A 208 12.11 1.37 8.40
C ILE A 208 10.75 0.68 8.30
N ILE A 209 10.73 -0.64 8.11
CA ILE A 209 9.52 -1.46 8.17
C ILE A 209 9.65 -2.44 9.33
N GLN A 210 8.63 -2.50 10.17
CA GLN A 210 8.56 -3.40 11.31
C GLN A 210 7.24 -4.18 11.27
N ILE A 211 7.33 -5.50 11.42
CA ILE A 211 6.16 -6.36 11.60
C ILE A 211 6.32 -7.06 12.95
N ALA A 212 5.33 -6.89 13.83
CA ALA A 212 5.43 -7.40 15.19
C ALA A 212 4.04 -7.69 15.80
N PRO A 213 3.95 -8.61 16.76
CA PRO A 213 2.75 -8.78 17.56
C PRO A 213 2.35 -7.50 18.29
N LEU A 214 1.05 -7.29 18.48
CA LEU A 214 0.50 -6.11 19.15
C LEU A 214 1.14 -5.83 20.52
N ALA A 215 1.48 -6.87 21.27
CA ALA A 215 2.10 -6.74 22.59
C ALA A 215 3.42 -5.96 22.59
N TYR A 216 4.18 -6.00 21.48
CA TYR A 216 5.45 -5.28 21.33
C TYR A 216 5.28 -3.75 21.13
N MET A 217 4.05 -3.26 21.02
CA MET A 217 3.75 -1.83 20.95
C MET A 217 3.73 -1.16 22.34
N ARG A 218 3.68 -1.96 23.42
CA ARG A 218 3.61 -1.43 24.78
C ARG A 218 4.82 -0.57 25.13
N GLY A 219 4.59 0.60 25.72
CA GLY A 219 5.65 1.51 26.18
C GLY A 219 6.33 2.32 25.06
N ARG A 220 5.91 2.16 23.80
CA ARG A 220 6.45 2.90 22.65
C ARG A 220 5.65 4.18 22.42
N THR A 221 6.28 5.18 21.79
CA THR A 221 5.63 6.31 21.11
C THR A 221 5.97 6.20 19.62
N LEU A 222 4.96 6.23 18.77
CA LEU A 222 5.11 5.94 17.34
C LEU A 222 4.99 7.23 16.53
N ASP A 223 6.08 8.01 16.50
CA ASP A 223 6.15 9.27 15.78
C ASP A 223 6.56 9.07 14.32
N ASN A 224 6.07 9.96 13.43
CA ASN A 224 6.41 9.95 12.00
C ASN A 224 6.24 8.57 11.35
N ALA A 225 5.20 7.85 11.75
CA ALA A 225 4.99 6.46 11.38
C ALA A 225 3.61 6.23 10.79
N PHE A 226 3.53 5.33 9.80
CA PHE A 226 2.27 4.75 9.36
C PHE A 226 2.10 3.40 10.07
N VAL A 227 1.08 3.30 10.90
CA VAL A 227 0.87 2.17 11.80
C VAL A 227 -0.42 1.45 11.45
N ILE A 228 -0.36 0.14 11.26
CA ILE A 228 -1.51 -0.69 10.95
C ILE A 228 -1.69 -1.74 12.05
N LEU A 229 -2.88 -1.78 12.64
CA LEU A 229 -3.34 -2.90 13.46
C LEU A 229 -4.31 -3.72 12.63
N ASP A 230 -3.87 -4.91 12.23
CA ASP A 230 -4.69 -5.85 11.48
C ASP A 230 -5.36 -6.87 12.40
N GLU A 231 -6.53 -7.40 11.99
CA GLU A 231 -7.36 -8.34 12.76
C GLU A 231 -7.71 -7.82 14.17
N ALA A 232 -8.04 -6.53 14.25
CA ALA A 232 -8.25 -5.84 15.52
C ALA A 232 -9.46 -6.36 16.32
N GLN A 233 -10.39 -7.11 15.72
CA GLN A 233 -11.46 -7.80 16.45
C GLN A 233 -10.91 -8.78 17.49
N ASN A 234 -9.68 -9.26 17.27
CA ASN A 234 -8.97 -10.16 18.18
C ASN A 234 -8.15 -9.42 19.25
N ALA A 235 -8.24 -8.11 19.32
CA ALA A 235 -7.68 -7.32 20.42
C ALA A 235 -8.71 -7.08 21.52
N THR A 236 -8.32 -7.28 22.76
CA THR A 236 -9.14 -6.92 23.93
C THR A 236 -9.25 -5.40 24.08
N HIS A 237 -10.22 -4.92 24.87
CA HIS A 237 -10.37 -3.50 25.18
C HIS A 237 -9.06 -2.84 25.65
N ASN A 238 -8.35 -3.49 26.56
CA ASN A 238 -7.08 -2.96 27.09
C ASN A 238 -5.96 -2.95 26.05
N GLN A 239 -5.90 -3.95 25.18
CA GLN A 239 -4.93 -4.00 24.09
C GLN A 239 -5.22 -2.93 23.04
N LEU A 240 -6.47 -2.74 22.64
CA LEU A 240 -6.86 -1.68 21.71
C LEU A 240 -6.57 -0.29 22.30
N LYS A 241 -6.94 -0.04 23.55
CA LYS A 241 -6.60 1.19 24.26
C LYS A 241 -5.09 1.42 24.31
N MET A 242 -4.34 0.38 24.70
CA MET A 242 -2.87 0.44 24.75
C MET A 242 -2.31 0.84 23.38
N PHE A 243 -2.78 0.23 22.29
CA PHE A 243 -2.33 0.51 20.93
C PHE A 243 -2.64 1.95 20.50
N LEU A 244 -3.89 2.39 20.63
CA LEU A 244 -4.32 3.73 20.21
C LEU A 244 -3.58 4.84 20.94
N THR A 245 -3.21 4.60 22.20
CA THR A 245 -2.41 5.56 23.00
C THR A 245 -0.93 5.57 22.65
N ARG A 246 -0.48 4.81 21.66
CA ARG A 246 0.90 4.86 21.10
C ARG A 246 1.07 5.91 20.00
N MET A 247 -0.05 6.50 19.56
CA MET A 247 -0.01 7.51 18.49
C MET A 247 0.84 8.71 18.92
N GLY A 248 1.89 8.97 18.18
CA GLY A 248 2.80 10.09 18.37
C GLY A 248 2.60 11.18 17.31
N GLU A 249 3.52 12.13 17.24
CA GLU A 249 3.45 13.22 16.28
C GLU A 249 3.56 12.73 14.83
N ARG A 250 2.73 13.29 13.94
CA ARG A 250 2.71 12.95 12.51
C ARG A 250 2.58 11.45 12.23
N ALA A 251 1.89 10.73 13.11
CA ALA A 251 1.57 9.33 12.90
C ALA A 251 0.20 9.18 12.24
N LYS A 252 0.08 8.21 11.33
CA LYS A 252 -1.19 7.73 10.78
C LYS A 252 -1.46 6.33 11.25
N PHE A 253 -2.64 6.12 11.82
CA PHE A 253 -3.06 4.84 12.37
C PHE A 253 -4.24 4.27 11.60
N ILE A 254 -4.12 3.05 11.16
CA ILE A 254 -5.19 2.31 10.50
C ILE A 254 -5.49 1.06 11.30
N VAL A 255 -6.76 0.85 11.59
CA VAL A 255 -7.25 -0.35 12.29
C VAL A 255 -8.15 -1.12 11.35
N THR A 256 -7.75 -2.32 10.97
CA THR A 256 -8.54 -3.22 10.13
C THR A 256 -9.11 -4.36 10.98
N GLY A 257 -10.30 -4.82 10.64
CA GLY A 257 -10.92 -5.92 11.38
C GLY A 257 -12.23 -6.40 10.78
N ASP A 258 -12.64 -7.58 11.25
CA ASP A 258 -13.92 -8.21 10.93
C ASP A 258 -14.64 -8.62 12.22
N ILE A 259 -15.66 -7.89 12.60
CA ILE A 259 -16.41 -8.14 13.85
C ILE A 259 -17.17 -9.48 13.84
N THR A 260 -17.30 -10.12 12.67
CA THR A 260 -17.96 -11.43 12.54
C THR A 260 -16.99 -12.59 12.79
N GLN A 261 -15.66 -12.33 12.72
CA GLN A 261 -14.60 -13.34 12.85
C GLN A 261 -13.77 -13.09 14.11
N ILE A 262 -14.40 -13.19 15.29
CA ILE A 262 -13.73 -13.04 16.58
C ILE A 262 -13.24 -14.41 17.04
N ASP A 263 -11.91 -14.59 17.10
CA ASP A 263 -11.23 -15.83 17.51
C ASP A 263 -10.85 -15.83 19.00
N LEU A 264 -11.20 -14.78 19.75
CA LEU A 264 -11.01 -14.75 21.20
C LEU A 264 -11.84 -15.85 21.87
N SER A 265 -11.29 -16.55 22.84
CA SER A 265 -11.98 -17.57 23.66
C SER A 265 -13.27 -17.05 24.30
N ASP A 266 -13.30 -15.77 24.64
CA ASP A 266 -14.49 -15.03 25.06
C ASP A 266 -14.69 -13.84 24.09
N LYS A 267 -15.61 -14.03 23.15
CA LYS A 267 -15.94 -13.03 22.12
C LYS A 267 -16.38 -11.69 22.70
N SER A 268 -16.98 -11.71 23.91
CA SER A 268 -17.39 -10.49 24.61
C SER A 268 -16.21 -9.59 25.02
N LYS A 269 -14.98 -10.08 24.99
CA LYS A 269 -13.77 -9.33 25.30
C LYS A 269 -13.23 -8.51 24.13
N SER A 270 -13.79 -8.67 22.91
CA SER A 270 -13.37 -7.87 21.76
C SER A 270 -13.47 -6.39 22.07
N GLY A 271 -12.33 -5.70 21.95
CA GLY A 271 -12.27 -4.26 22.19
C GLY A 271 -12.79 -3.46 21.00
N LEU A 272 -12.74 -4.03 19.79
CA LEU A 272 -13.15 -3.33 18.58
C LEU A 272 -14.65 -3.05 18.60
N GLU A 273 -15.48 -4.06 18.77
CA GLU A 273 -16.93 -3.95 18.74
C GLU A 273 -17.46 -2.98 19.81
N LYS A 274 -16.94 -3.08 21.02
CA LYS A 274 -17.39 -2.24 22.16
C LYS A 274 -16.99 -0.78 22.04
N ASN A 275 -15.81 -0.48 21.49
CA ASN A 275 -15.29 0.89 21.53
C ASN A 275 -15.59 1.67 20.24
N LEU A 276 -15.85 1.01 19.13
CA LEU A 276 -16.07 1.64 17.83
C LEU A 276 -17.17 2.73 17.88
N PRO A 277 -18.36 2.53 18.53
CA PRO A 277 -19.42 3.53 18.58
C PRO A 277 -19.03 4.81 19.35
N MET A 278 -18.10 4.71 20.31
CA MET A 278 -17.60 5.88 21.04
C MET A 278 -16.47 6.57 20.28
N LEU A 279 -15.55 5.80 19.71
CA LEU A 279 -14.41 6.32 18.97
C LEU A 279 -14.85 7.07 17.70
N SER A 280 -15.90 6.62 17.03
CA SER A 280 -16.45 7.27 15.83
C SER A 280 -16.98 8.69 16.06
N LYS A 281 -17.22 9.09 17.32
CA LYS A 281 -17.67 10.45 17.69
C LYS A 281 -16.51 11.44 17.82
N ILE A 282 -15.28 10.97 17.83
CA ILE A 282 -14.11 11.82 18.01
C ILE A 282 -13.74 12.45 16.65
N LYS A 283 -13.61 13.77 16.60
CA LYS A 283 -13.19 14.50 15.41
C LYS A 283 -11.77 14.06 15.01
N GLY A 284 -11.56 13.76 13.72
CA GLY A 284 -10.29 13.25 13.20
C GLY A 284 -10.21 11.72 13.16
N ILE A 285 -11.25 11.01 13.63
CA ILE A 285 -11.40 9.57 13.45
C ILE A 285 -12.43 9.29 12.36
N SER A 286 -12.09 8.45 11.41
CA SER A 286 -12.99 7.96 10.38
C SER A 286 -13.26 6.47 10.56
N VAL A 287 -14.52 6.07 10.38
CA VAL A 287 -14.95 4.66 10.41
C VAL A 287 -15.60 4.32 9.10
N LEU A 288 -15.09 3.28 8.44
CA LEU A 288 -15.60 2.79 7.16
C LEU A 288 -16.05 1.34 7.32
N HIS A 289 -17.23 1.05 6.79
CA HIS A 289 -17.79 -0.29 6.78
C HIS A 289 -17.72 -0.85 5.36
N PHE A 290 -17.04 -1.97 5.22
CA PHE A 290 -17.02 -2.80 4.01
C PHE A 290 -18.16 -3.80 4.08
N ASP A 291 -18.77 -4.07 2.95
CA ASP A 291 -19.86 -5.04 2.83
C ASP A 291 -19.48 -6.23 1.94
N GLN A 292 -20.40 -7.16 1.73
CA GLN A 292 -20.18 -8.33 0.88
C GLN A 292 -19.89 -7.97 -0.59
N LYS A 293 -20.33 -6.81 -1.07
CA LYS A 293 -20.07 -6.34 -2.45
C LYS A 293 -18.61 -5.95 -2.66
N ASP A 294 -17.90 -5.65 -1.58
CA ASP A 294 -16.48 -5.34 -1.60
C ASP A 294 -15.59 -6.59 -1.66
N ILE A 295 -16.15 -7.79 -1.48
CA ILE A 295 -15.40 -9.04 -1.49
C ILE A 295 -14.91 -9.34 -2.91
N ILE A 296 -13.58 -9.34 -3.07
CA ILE A 296 -12.91 -9.71 -4.32
C ILE A 296 -12.36 -11.13 -4.15
N ARG A 297 -13.15 -12.12 -4.59
CA ARG A 297 -12.79 -13.54 -4.51
C ARG A 297 -12.94 -14.22 -5.86
N HIS A 298 -12.20 -15.32 -6.05
CA HIS A 298 -12.41 -16.20 -7.18
C HIS A 298 -13.85 -16.76 -7.15
N ARG A 299 -14.51 -16.89 -8.31
CA ARG A 299 -15.90 -17.35 -8.43
C ARG A 299 -16.17 -18.63 -7.63
N LEU A 300 -15.29 -19.63 -7.77
CA LEU A 300 -15.44 -20.89 -7.05
C LEU A 300 -15.37 -20.74 -5.53
N VAL A 301 -14.51 -19.83 -5.02
CA VAL A 301 -14.42 -19.59 -3.57
C VAL A 301 -15.72 -19.00 -3.05
N LYS A 302 -16.37 -18.14 -3.82
CA LYS A 302 -17.69 -17.60 -3.45
C LYS A 302 -18.73 -18.71 -3.38
N GLU A 303 -18.82 -19.55 -4.41
CA GLU A 303 -19.76 -20.67 -4.48
C GLU A 303 -19.52 -21.68 -3.34
N ILE A 304 -18.25 -21.95 -2.96
CA ILE A 304 -17.89 -22.82 -1.84
C ILE A 304 -18.39 -22.22 -0.52
N VAL A 305 -18.13 -20.93 -0.27
CA VAL A 305 -18.57 -20.27 0.98
C VAL A 305 -20.08 -20.29 1.10
N ASP A 306 -20.81 -19.91 0.06
CA ASP A 306 -22.27 -19.93 0.02
C ASP A 306 -22.82 -21.34 0.34
N MET A 307 -22.18 -22.40 -0.16
CA MET A 307 -22.55 -23.79 0.13
C MET A 307 -22.34 -24.15 1.61
N PHE A 308 -21.18 -23.80 2.19
CA PHE A 308 -20.91 -24.10 3.61
C PHE A 308 -21.83 -23.31 4.55
N GLU A 309 -22.14 -22.06 4.23
CA GLU A 309 -23.08 -21.24 5.00
C GLU A 309 -24.49 -21.84 4.97
N SER A 310 -24.96 -22.33 3.82
CA SER A 310 -26.26 -22.98 3.68
C SER A 310 -26.37 -24.27 4.53
N ILE A 311 -25.32 -25.07 4.58
CA ILE A 311 -25.27 -26.29 5.42
C ILE A 311 -25.35 -25.94 6.91
N THR A 312 -24.74 -24.84 7.32
CA THR A 312 -24.73 -24.40 8.71
C THR A 312 -26.08 -23.82 9.13
N ALA A 313 -26.82 -23.19 8.22
CA ALA A 313 -28.17 -22.67 8.45
C ALA A 313 -29.18 -23.81 8.67
N VAL A 314 -29.11 -24.90 7.87
CA VAL A 314 -29.99 -26.08 7.99
C VAL A 314 -29.79 -26.83 9.30
N LYS A 315 -28.64 -26.74 9.98
CA LYS A 315 -28.38 -27.38 11.27
C LYS A 315 -28.89 -26.61 12.49
N LYS A 316 -29.41 -25.37 12.29
CA LYS A 316 -29.95 -24.52 13.35
C LYS A 316 -31.47 -24.52 13.42
N GLU A 317 -32.14 -25.15 12.48
CA GLU A 317 -33.57 -25.55 12.55
C GLU A 317 -33.71 -26.97 13.13
#